data_c2e8cffd333ddfb9e35e9c62bf4f57c4
#
_entry.id   c2e8cffd333ddfb9e35e9c62bf4f57c4
#
_cell.length_a   1.000
_cell.length_b   1.000
_cell.length_c   1.000
_cell.angle_alpha   90.00
_cell.angle_beta   90.00
_cell.angle_gamma   90.00
#
_symmetry.space_group_name_H-M   'P 1'
#
loop_
_entity.id
_entity.type
_entity.pdbx_description
1 polymer ?
#
loop_
_entity_poly.entity_id
_entity_poly.type
_entity_poly.pdbx_seq_one_letter_code
_entity_poly.pdbx_strand_id
1 'polypeptide(L)' 'IVKAPNMSLYQDLSHQLHEFLMLKIPLIEQASIDEFYGDLTGWVEDEDIPAFIDNLRHEIKKELKLPVSIGA' A
#
# COMPACT_ATOMS: atom_id res chain seq x y z
N ILE A 1 -0.54 7.39 -2.27
CA ILE A 1 0.85 6.93 -2.30
C ILE A 1 1.17 6.11 -1.06
N VAL A 2 1.81 4.98 -1.23
CA VAL A 2 2.27 4.12 -0.15
C VAL A 2 3.79 4.13 -0.14
N LYS A 3 4.38 4.45 1.00
CA LYS A 3 5.83 4.49 1.17
C LYS A 3 6.25 3.55 2.31
N ALA A 4 7.27 2.73 2.05
CA ALA A 4 7.80 1.80 3.05
C ALA A 4 9.29 2.11 3.26
N PRO A 5 9.66 2.76 4.38
CA PRO A 5 11.06 3.13 4.63
C PRO A 5 11.95 1.90 4.74
N ASN A 6 13.21 2.05 4.31
CA ASN A 6 14.24 1.00 4.35
C ASN A 6 13.92 -0.23 3.49
N MET A 7 12.98 -0.10 2.55
CA MET A 7 12.59 -1.20 1.69
C MET A 7 13.74 -1.66 0.77
N SER A 8 14.71 -0.78 0.50
CA SER A 8 15.86 -1.13 -0.33
C SER A 8 16.67 -2.31 0.22
N LEU A 9 16.54 -2.60 1.52
CA LEU A 9 17.20 -3.74 2.16
C LEU A 9 16.37 -5.02 2.08
N TYR A 10 15.12 -4.94 1.59
CA TYR A 10 14.16 -6.03 1.63
C TYR A 10 13.39 -6.14 0.33
N GLN A 11 14.09 -6.52 -0.75
CA GLN A 11 13.46 -6.64 -2.08
C GLN A 11 12.31 -7.64 -2.06
N ASP A 12 12.45 -8.73 -1.33
CA ASP A 12 11.40 -9.73 -1.20
C ASP A 12 10.14 -9.14 -0.54
N LEU A 13 10.34 -8.28 0.48
CA LEU A 13 9.22 -7.61 1.13
C LEU A 13 8.55 -6.60 0.21
N SER A 14 9.33 -5.93 -0.65
CA SER A 14 8.78 -5.04 -1.66
C SER A 14 7.85 -5.80 -2.60
N HIS A 15 8.27 -6.97 -3.04
CA HIS A 15 7.46 -7.82 -3.91
C HIS A 15 6.20 -8.31 -3.20
N GLN A 16 6.31 -8.74 -1.95
CA GLN A 16 5.17 -9.15 -1.14
C GLN A 16 4.19 -8.00 -0.92
N LEU A 17 4.70 -6.81 -0.66
CA LEU A 17 3.86 -5.63 -0.49
C LEU A 17 3.12 -5.30 -1.80
N HIS A 18 3.80 -5.38 -2.93
CA HIS A 18 3.17 -5.14 -4.23
C HIS A 18 2.04 -6.12 -4.47
N GLU A 19 2.28 -7.40 -4.26
CA GLU A 19 1.24 -8.43 -4.43
C GLU A 19 0.06 -8.20 -3.49
N PHE A 20 0.35 -7.87 -2.23
CA PHE A 20 -0.70 -7.57 -1.25
C PHE A 20 -1.55 -6.38 -1.70
N LEU A 21 -0.91 -5.31 -2.17
CA LEU A 21 -1.62 -4.13 -2.64
C LEU A 21 -2.46 -4.42 -3.87
N MET A 22 -1.98 -5.28 -4.77
CA MET A 22 -2.73 -5.67 -5.95
C MET A 22 -4.04 -6.38 -5.59
N LEU A 23 -4.06 -7.11 -4.49
CA LEU A 23 -5.26 -7.78 -4.01
C LEU A 23 -6.27 -6.79 -3.41
N LYS A 24 -5.79 -5.66 -2.91
CA LYS A 24 -6.62 -4.67 -2.22
C LYS A 24 -7.06 -3.54 -3.13
N ILE A 25 -6.22 -3.17 -4.08
CA ILE A 25 -6.44 -2.03 -4.97
C ILE A 25 -6.28 -2.52 -6.41
N PRO A 26 -7.34 -2.46 -7.24
CA PRO A 26 -7.26 -3.01 -8.60
C PRO A 26 -6.29 -2.26 -9.51
N LEU A 27 -6.12 -0.96 -9.30
CA LEU A 27 -5.20 -0.15 -10.09
C LEU A 27 -4.06 0.32 -9.21
N ILE A 28 -3.03 -0.51 -9.07
CA ILE A 28 -1.83 -0.18 -8.31
C ILE A 28 -0.62 -0.18 -9.23
N GLU A 29 0.25 0.81 -9.04
CA GLU A 29 1.47 0.96 -9.83
C GLU A 29 2.66 1.13 -8.89
N GLN A 30 3.72 0.39 -9.12
CA GLN A 30 4.95 0.52 -8.37
C GLN A 30 5.85 1.55 -9.05
N ALA A 31 6.10 2.67 -8.38
CA ALA A 31 6.95 3.73 -8.89
C ALA A 31 8.43 3.47 -8.61
N SER A 32 8.71 2.85 -7.45
CA SER A 32 10.07 2.45 -7.07
C SER A 32 9.97 1.30 -6.07
N ILE A 33 11.11 0.81 -5.58
CA ILE A 33 11.11 -0.33 -4.66
C ILE A 33 10.30 -0.06 -3.39
N ASP A 34 10.20 1.21 -2.98
CA ASP A 34 9.55 1.61 -1.74
C ASP A 34 8.33 2.51 -1.96
N GLU A 35 7.93 2.76 -3.21
CA GLU A 35 6.83 3.67 -3.49
C GLU A 35 5.81 3.02 -4.41
N PHE A 36 4.53 3.12 -4.03
CA PHE A 36 3.41 2.57 -4.78
C PHE A 36 2.32 3.62 -4.90
N TYR A 37 1.68 3.68 -6.06
CA TYR A 37 0.55 4.56 -6.32
C TYR A 37 -0.67 3.72 -6.66
N GLY A 38 -1.78 4.05 -6.04
CA GLY A 38 -3.03 3.37 -6.30
C GLY A 38 -4.13 4.34 -6.68
N ASP A 39 -4.96 3.97 -7.65
CA ASP A 39 -6.11 4.74 -8.05
C ASP A 39 -7.36 4.10 -7.46
N LEU A 40 -8.02 4.83 -6.56
CA LEU A 40 -9.23 4.38 -5.89
C LEU A 40 -10.50 4.90 -6.56
N THR A 41 -10.38 5.64 -7.66
CA THR A 41 -11.53 6.21 -8.36
C THR A 41 -12.50 5.10 -8.79
N GLY A 42 -13.75 5.22 -8.37
CA GLY A 42 -14.76 4.21 -8.66
C GLY A 42 -14.63 2.93 -7.86
N TRP A 43 -13.62 2.82 -7.00
CA TRP A 43 -13.41 1.66 -6.13
C TRP A 43 -13.84 1.94 -4.69
N VAL A 44 -13.44 3.11 -4.16
CA VAL A 44 -13.77 3.52 -2.81
C VAL A 44 -14.37 4.93 -2.87
N GLU A 45 -15.48 5.16 -2.17
CA GLU A 45 -16.07 6.48 -2.08
C GLU A 45 -15.13 7.43 -1.35
N ASP A 46 -15.15 8.71 -1.75
CA ASP A 46 -14.25 9.71 -1.16
C ASP A 46 -14.36 9.77 0.37
N GLU A 47 -15.57 9.67 0.90
CA GLU A 47 -15.79 9.71 2.33
C GLU A 47 -15.27 8.47 3.06
N ASP A 48 -15.06 7.36 2.35
CA ASP A 48 -14.56 6.10 2.91
C ASP A 48 -13.05 5.96 2.76
N ILE A 49 -12.40 6.83 1.99
CA ILE A 49 -10.95 6.74 1.75
C ILE A 49 -10.13 6.77 3.03
N PRO A 50 -10.37 7.67 4.00
CA PRO A 50 -9.59 7.67 5.23
C PRO A 50 -9.68 6.35 5.99
N ALA A 51 -10.87 5.78 6.10
CA ALA A 51 -11.07 4.49 6.77
C ALA A 51 -10.40 3.36 6.00
N PHE A 52 -10.50 3.38 4.67
CA PHE A 52 -9.85 2.38 3.82
C PHE A 52 -8.33 2.41 4.00
N ILE A 53 -7.74 3.60 4.00
CA ILE A 53 -6.30 3.78 4.17
C ILE A 53 -5.85 3.29 5.55
N ASP A 54 -6.60 3.62 6.59
CA ASP A 54 -6.29 3.18 7.96
C ASP A 54 -6.31 1.67 8.06
N ASN A 55 -7.34 1.03 7.52
CA ASN A 55 -7.45 -0.42 7.51
C ASN A 55 -6.32 -1.07 6.71
N LEU A 56 -6.00 -0.51 5.55
CA LEU A 56 -4.93 -1.02 4.70
C LEU A 56 -3.59 -0.96 5.41
N ARG A 57 -3.28 0.18 6.03
CA ARG A 57 -2.05 0.34 6.79
C ARG A 57 -1.96 -0.66 7.93
N HIS A 58 -3.06 -0.87 8.64
CA HIS A 58 -3.14 -1.80 9.75
C HIS A 58 -2.91 -3.24 9.29
N GLU A 59 -3.52 -3.62 8.17
CA GLU A 59 -3.35 -4.95 7.60
C GLU A 59 -1.92 -5.19 7.12
N ILE A 60 -1.30 -4.21 6.49
CA ILE A 60 0.09 -4.33 6.05
C ILE A 60 1.00 -4.55 7.25
N LYS A 61 0.81 -3.81 8.31
CA LYS A 61 1.60 -3.97 9.52
C LYS A 61 1.41 -5.34 10.14
N LYS A 62 0.18 -5.83 10.14
CA LYS A 62 -0.17 -7.13 10.73
C LYS A 62 0.36 -8.30 9.89
N GLU A 63 0.15 -8.25 8.57
CA GLU A 63 0.48 -9.35 7.67
C GLU A 63 1.95 -9.39 7.28
N LEU A 64 2.52 -8.22 6.99
CA LEU A 64 3.90 -8.11 6.51
C LEU A 64 4.85 -7.60 7.58
N LYS A 65 4.31 -7.14 8.71
CA LYS A 65 5.09 -6.56 9.81
C LYS A 65 5.95 -5.39 9.35
N LEU A 66 5.41 -4.61 8.39
CA LEU A 66 6.08 -3.45 7.82
C LEU A 66 5.37 -2.17 8.24
N PRO A 67 6.08 -1.21 8.83
CA PRO A 67 5.53 0.12 9.00
C PRO A 67 5.53 0.84 7.65
N VAL A 68 4.37 1.35 7.24
CA VAL A 68 4.24 2.09 5.99
C VAL A 68 3.57 3.42 6.24
N SER A 69 3.86 4.39 5.39
CA SER A 69 3.16 5.68 5.36
C SER A 69 2.26 5.69 4.14
N ILE A 70 1.02 6.05 4.34
CA ILE A 70 0.04 6.12 3.26
C ILE A 70 -0.58 7.51 3.24
N GLY A 71 -0.51 8.17 2.09
CA GLY A 71 -1.13 9.46 1.86
C GLY A 71 -2.17 9.38 0.74
N ALA A 72 -3.22 10.13 0.90
CA ALA A 72 -4.25 10.23 -0.13
C ALA A 72 -3.94 11.33 -1.13
#